data_a81fef820a06de9405001731ade41a0e
#
_entry.id   a81fef820a06de9405001731ade41a0e
#
_cell.length_a   1.000
_cell.length_b   1.000
_cell.length_c   1.000
_cell.angle_alpha   90.00
_cell.angle_beta   90.00
_cell.angle_gamma   90.00
#
_symmetry.space_group_name_H-M   'P 1'
#
loop_
_entity.id
_entity.type
_entity.pdbx_description
1 polymer ?
#
loop_
_entity_poly.entity_id
_entity_poly.type
_entity_poly.pdbx_seq_one_letter_code
_entity_poly.pdbx_strand_id
1 'polypeptide(L)'
;MGSVWRRLGSQVVILEALPTFLGAADEQIAKEAWKVFTKQGLAIELGVKISKVNSSKKNVIVQYNSDDNSPKTLECDRLVISIGRIANTAGLNAAGVGLKLDASGLVAVDDDCRTNLPGVWAVGDVVRGPMLAHKGEEEGVAVAERIAGQKPHVNFNTIPWVIYTSPEIAWVGKTEQQLKAEGVEYKVGTFPFSA
;
A
#
# COMPACT_ATOMS: atom_id res chain seq x y z
N MET A 1 9.58 -7.06 1.64
CA MET A 1 9.97 -8.50 1.72
C MET A 1 10.99 -8.86 0.65
N GLY A 2 10.77 -8.65 -0.63
CA GLY A 2 11.70 -9.02 -1.70
C GLY A 2 13.14 -8.51 -1.52
N SER A 3 13.31 -7.26 -1.10
CA SER A 3 14.61 -6.67 -0.79
C SER A 3 15.35 -7.41 0.35
N VAL A 4 14.64 -7.89 1.37
CA VAL A 4 15.23 -8.67 2.46
C VAL A 4 15.69 -10.03 1.95
N TRP A 5 14.82 -10.76 1.25
CA TRP A 5 15.18 -12.08 0.71
C TRP A 5 16.34 -12.01 -0.28
N ARG A 6 16.37 -10.96 -1.12
CA ARG A 6 17.49 -10.74 -2.04
C ARG A 6 18.82 -10.54 -1.30
N ARG A 7 18.83 -9.76 -0.22
CA ARG A 7 20.03 -9.56 0.62
C ARG A 7 20.46 -10.82 1.36
N LEU A 8 19.52 -11.72 1.63
CA LEU A 8 19.81 -13.04 2.22
C LEU A 8 20.24 -14.10 1.20
N GLY A 9 20.45 -13.71 -0.08
CA GLY A 9 20.99 -14.58 -1.11
C GLY A 9 19.96 -15.22 -2.03
N SER A 10 18.65 -15.01 -1.83
CA SER A 10 17.62 -15.54 -2.72
C SER A 10 17.63 -14.86 -4.08
N GLN A 11 17.29 -15.58 -5.14
CA GLN A 11 16.88 -14.98 -6.40
C GLN A 11 15.44 -14.49 -6.25
N VAL A 12 15.20 -13.20 -6.49
CA VAL A 12 13.89 -12.60 -6.30
C VAL A 12 13.41 -11.96 -7.60
N VAL A 13 12.21 -12.35 -8.01
CA VAL A 13 11.48 -11.74 -9.13
C VAL A 13 10.22 -11.08 -8.55
N ILE A 14 10.00 -9.81 -8.89
CA ILE A 14 8.79 -9.06 -8.55
C ILE A 14 7.96 -8.94 -9.82
N LEU A 15 6.72 -9.43 -9.76
CA LEU A 15 5.74 -9.31 -10.83
C LEU A 15 4.71 -8.28 -10.40
N GLU A 16 4.63 -7.16 -11.11
CA GLU A 16 3.71 -6.05 -10.85
C GLU A 16 2.72 -5.92 -12.02
N ALA A 17 1.44 -5.94 -11.72
CA ALA A 17 0.39 -5.83 -12.73
C ALA A 17 0.27 -4.42 -13.32
N LEU A 18 0.65 -3.40 -12.56
CA LEU A 18 0.64 -2.03 -13.05
C LEU A 18 1.86 -1.74 -13.94
N PRO A 19 1.73 -0.83 -14.91
CA PRO A 19 2.84 -0.44 -15.76
C PRO A 19 3.84 0.50 -15.06
N THR A 20 3.57 0.89 -13.81
CA THR A 20 4.38 1.82 -13.03
C THR A 20 4.93 1.15 -11.78
N PHE A 21 6.21 1.38 -11.51
CA PHE A 21 6.86 0.93 -10.29
C PHE A 21 6.60 1.92 -9.15
N LEU A 22 6.18 1.41 -7.98
CA LEU A 22 5.87 2.22 -6.79
C LEU A 22 4.96 3.41 -7.08
N GLY A 23 3.85 3.19 -7.81
CA GLY A 23 2.97 4.26 -8.30
C GLY A 23 2.36 5.19 -7.23
N ALA A 24 2.44 4.81 -5.94
CA ALA A 24 2.04 5.66 -4.83
C ALA A 24 3.11 6.69 -4.42
N ALA A 25 4.38 6.46 -4.76
CA ALA A 25 5.48 7.38 -4.48
C ALA A 25 5.64 8.41 -5.62
N ASP A 26 6.41 9.46 -5.34
CA ASP A 26 6.77 10.41 -6.38
C ASP A 26 7.58 9.71 -7.49
N GLU A 27 7.30 10.06 -8.76
CA GLU A 27 7.92 9.40 -9.92
C GLU A 27 9.44 9.52 -9.92
N GLN A 28 10.00 10.63 -9.48
CA GLN A 28 11.44 10.82 -9.41
C GLN A 28 12.04 9.82 -8.41
N ILE A 29 11.42 9.68 -7.24
CA ILE A 29 11.85 8.75 -6.20
C ILE A 29 11.67 7.29 -6.67
N ALA A 30 10.55 6.97 -7.31
CA ALA A 30 10.31 5.64 -7.87
C ALA A 30 11.38 5.24 -8.90
N LYS A 31 11.78 6.17 -9.79
CA LYS A 31 12.86 5.95 -10.77
C LYS A 31 14.23 5.70 -10.12
N GLU A 32 14.56 6.46 -9.08
CA GLU A 32 15.81 6.24 -8.34
C GLU A 32 15.78 4.90 -7.58
N ALA A 33 14.67 4.58 -6.94
CA ALA A 33 14.47 3.29 -6.26
C ALA A 33 14.61 2.10 -7.24
N TRP A 34 14.05 2.22 -8.43
CA TRP A 34 14.18 1.22 -9.50
C TRP A 34 15.65 0.94 -9.83
N LYS A 35 16.45 1.98 -10.08
CA LYS A 35 17.87 1.86 -10.37
C LYS A 35 18.63 1.14 -9.27
N VAL A 36 18.37 1.54 -8.02
CA VAL A 36 19.04 0.95 -6.86
C VAL A 36 18.66 -0.52 -6.68
N PHE A 37 17.38 -0.84 -6.74
CA PHE A 37 16.91 -2.22 -6.54
C PHE A 37 17.35 -3.15 -7.67
N THR A 38 17.35 -2.69 -8.91
CA THR A 38 17.89 -3.45 -10.04
C THR A 38 19.39 -3.70 -9.86
N LYS A 39 20.15 -2.68 -9.44
CA LYS A 39 21.58 -2.84 -9.12
C LYS A 39 21.83 -3.83 -7.97
N GLN A 40 20.92 -3.92 -7.01
CA GLN A 40 20.95 -4.91 -5.94
C GLN A 40 20.55 -6.32 -6.39
N GLY A 41 20.13 -6.47 -7.65
CA GLY A 41 19.79 -7.75 -8.26
C GLY A 41 18.35 -8.20 -8.06
N LEU A 42 17.43 -7.27 -7.76
CA LEU A 42 16.00 -7.53 -7.87
C LEU A 42 15.60 -7.52 -9.35
N ALA A 43 15.01 -8.61 -9.84
CA ALA A 43 14.34 -8.64 -11.14
C ALA A 43 12.92 -8.13 -10.96
N ILE A 44 12.55 -7.07 -11.70
CA ILE A 44 11.23 -6.44 -11.58
C ILE A 44 10.60 -6.41 -12.96
N GLU A 45 9.42 -6.99 -13.10
CA GLU A 45 8.63 -6.99 -14.33
C GLU A 45 7.31 -6.26 -14.07
N LEU A 46 7.02 -5.25 -14.89
CA LEU A 46 5.81 -4.43 -14.81
C LEU A 46 4.80 -4.81 -15.90
N GLY A 47 3.55 -4.40 -15.74
CA GLY A 47 2.48 -4.63 -16.71
C GLY A 47 2.13 -6.10 -16.89
N VAL A 48 2.52 -6.97 -15.96
CA VAL A 48 2.32 -8.40 -16.12
C VAL A 48 0.87 -8.82 -15.85
N LYS A 49 0.43 -9.86 -16.57
CA LYS A 49 -0.89 -10.47 -16.38
C LYS A 49 -0.71 -11.93 -15.98
N ILE A 50 -0.88 -12.23 -14.71
CA ILE A 50 -0.80 -13.61 -14.20
C ILE A 50 -2.04 -14.38 -14.68
N SER A 51 -1.81 -15.48 -15.38
CA SER A 51 -2.87 -16.33 -15.94
C SER A 51 -3.12 -17.58 -15.11
N LYS A 52 -2.08 -18.16 -14.51
CA LYS A 52 -2.22 -19.39 -13.73
C LYS A 52 -1.11 -19.55 -12.70
N VAL A 53 -1.46 -20.10 -11.57
CA VAL A 53 -0.50 -20.52 -10.53
C VAL A 53 -0.77 -21.98 -10.19
N ASN A 54 0.25 -22.82 -10.30
CA ASN A 54 0.23 -24.20 -9.86
C ASN A 54 1.22 -24.37 -8.71
N SER A 55 0.74 -24.88 -7.59
CA SER A 55 1.54 -25.13 -6.40
C SER A 55 1.69 -26.63 -6.14
N SER A 56 2.87 -27.07 -5.82
CA SER A 56 3.19 -28.43 -5.37
C SER A 56 3.89 -28.38 -4.02
N LYS A 57 4.21 -29.54 -3.44
CA LYS A 57 5.01 -29.61 -2.20
C LYS A 57 6.45 -29.12 -2.41
N LYS A 58 6.95 -29.10 -3.65
CA LYS A 58 8.36 -28.82 -3.97
C LYS A 58 8.55 -27.42 -4.54
N ASN A 59 7.67 -26.97 -5.42
CA ASN A 59 7.80 -25.73 -6.20
C ASN A 59 6.46 -25.08 -6.49
N VAL A 60 6.52 -23.86 -6.95
CA VAL A 60 5.39 -23.10 -7.49
C VAL A 60 5.71 -22.68 -8.91
N ILE A 61 4.78 -22.89 -9.83
CA ILE A 61 4.89 -22.49 -11.23
C ILE A 61 3.89 -21.39 -11.49
N VAL A 62 4.38 -20.21 -11.88
CA VAL A 62 3.59 -19.04 -12.24
C VAL A 62 3.61 -18.85 -13.74
N GLN A 63 2.47 -18.88 -14.39
CA GLN A 63 2.30 -18.54 -15.80
C GLN A 63 1.73 -17.14 -15.91
N TYR A 64 2.34 -16.30 -16.73
CA TYR A 64 1.94 -14.91 -16.91
C TYR A 64 2.30 -14.41 -18.30
N ASN A 65 1.70 -13.33 -18.74
CA ASN A 65 2.10 -12.58 -19.90
C ASN A 65 2.86 -11.34 -19.45
N SER A 66 3.98 -11.04 -20.10
CA SER A 66 4.69 -9.77 -19.96
C SER A 66 3.90 -8.62 -20.59
N ASP A 67 4.36 -7.39 -20.42
CA ASP A 67 3.70 -6.18 -20.94
C ASP A 67 3.46 -6.22 -22.46
N ASP A 68 4.36 -6.84 -23.22
CA ASP A 68 4.23 -7.11 -24.66
C ASP A 68 3.29 -8.29 -25.01
N ASN A 69 2.57 -8.83 -24.03
CA ASN A 69 1.73 -10.03 -24.12
C ASN A 69 2.45 -11.33 -24.44
N SER A 70 3.78 -11.39 -24.35
CA SER A 70 4.54 -12.64 -24.52
C SER A 70 4.31 -13.57 -23.32
N PRO A 71 3.96 -14.87 -23.57
CA PRO A 71 3.74 -15.82 -22.49
C PRO A 71 5.07 -16.19 -21.83
N LYS A 72 5.08 -16.18 -20.51
CA LYS A 72 6.23 -16.57 -19.68
C LYS A 72 5.82 -17.57 -18.61
N THR A 73 6.79 -18.33 -18.17
CA THR A 73 6.66 -19.27 -17.05
C THR A 73 7.81 -19.07 -16.09
N LEU A 74 7.51 -18.88 -14.83
CA LEU A 74 8.47 -18.76 -13.74
C LEU A 74 8.28 -19.92 -12.77
N GLU A 75 9.32 -20.70 -12.54
CA GLU A 75 9.36 -21.69 -11.48
C GLU A 75 10.13 -21.13 -10.29
N CYS A 76 9.57 -21.26 -9.08
CA CYS A 76 10.17 -20.77 -7.85
C CYS A 76 9.87 -21.70 -6.67
N ASP A 77 10.68 -21.60 -5.62
CA ASP A 77 10.48 -22.35 -4.38
C ASP A 77 9.33 -21.77 -3.55
N ARG A 78 9.13 -20.48 -3.61
CA ARG A 78 8.12 -19.74 -2.83
C ARG A 78 7.52 -18.61 -3.65
N LEU A 79 6.20 -18.46 -3.53
CA LEU A 79 5.44 -17.33 -4.06
C LEU A 79 4.88 -16.53 -2.90
N VAL A 80 5.13 -15.23 -2.89
CA VAL A 80 4.51 -14.28 -1.95
C VAL A 80 3.50 -13.45 -2.72
N ILE A 81 2.23 -13.52 -2.30
CA ILE A 81 1.15 -12.72 -2.86
C ILE A 81 0.99 -11.46 -2.02
N SER A 82 1.22 -10.30 -2.62
CA SER A 82 1.20 -8.99 -1.95
C SER A 82 0.48 -7.96 -2.83
N ILE A 83 -0.72 -8.30 -3.28
CA ILE A 83 -1.50 -7.55 -4.29
C ILE A 83 -2.49 -6.57 -3.69
N GLY A 84 -2.43 -6.32 -2.41
CA GLY A 84 -3.29 -5.40 -1.68
C GLY A 84 -3.87 -5.99 -0.41
N ARG A 85 -4.74 -5.23 0.24
CA ARG A 85 -5.40 -5.58 1.50
C ARG A 85 -6.88 -5.27 1.38
N ILE A 86 -7.70 -6.08 2.03
CA ILE A 86 -9.15 -5.86 2.20
C ILE A 86 -9.46 -5.77 3.69
N ALA A 87 -10.47 -5.00 4.05
CA ALA A 87 -10.93 -4.91 5.43
C ALA A 87 -11.48 -6.26 5.89
N ASN A 88 -11.08 -6.72 7.07
CA ASN A 88 -11.61 -7.95 7.66
C ASN A 88 -12.83 -7.63 8.52
N THR A 89 -13.98 -7.45 7.88
CA THR A 89 -15.26 -7.10 8.52
C THR A 89 -16.25 -8.26 8.60
N ALA A 90 -15.91 -9.43 8.05
CA ALA A 90 -16.83 -10.56 7.93
C ALA A 90 -17.41 -11.06 9.28
N GLY A 91 -16.63 -10.96 10.38
CA GLY A 91 -17.05 -11.39 11.72
C GLY A 91 -17.89 -10.38 12.51
N LEU A 92 -18.12 -9.16 11.98
CA LEU A 92 -18.80 -8.08 12.70
C LEU A 92 -20.33 -8.25 12.73
N ASN A 93 -20.90 -9.16 11.95
CA ASN A 93 -22.35 -9.26 11.75
C ASN A 93 -22.99 -7.89 11.40
N ALA A 94 -22.31 -7.11 10.55
CA ALA A 94 -22.66 -5.71 10.26
C ALA A 94 -24.14 -5.55 9.85
N ALA A 95 -24.64 -6.41 8.96
CA ALA A 95 -26.04 -6.36 8.54
C ALA A 95 -27.02 -6.64 9.70
N GLY A 96 -26.68 -7.58 10.58
CA GLY A 96 -27.54 -7.96 11.71
C GLY A 96 -27.67 -6.87 12.76
N VAL A 97 -26.66 -6.02 12.92
CA VAL A 97 -26.70 -4.88 13.86
C VAL A 97 -26.97 -3.55 13.17
N GLY A 98 -27.17 -3.53 11.86
CA GLY A 98 -27.41 -2.29 11.10
C GLY A 98 -26.19 -1.40 10.92
N LEU A 99 -24.98 -1.94 11.07
CA LEU A 99 -23.72 -1.21 10.80
C LEU A 99 -23.53 -1.07 9.29
N LYS A 100 -23.30 0.15 8.82
CA LYS A 100 -23.08 0.44 7.41
C LYS A 100 -21.64 0.13 6.98
N LEU A 101 -21.52 -0.63 5.90
CA LEU A 101 -20.26 -0.80 5.18
C LEU A 101 -20.35 -0.04 3.85
N ASP A 102 -19.22 0.42 3.35
CA ASP A 102 -19.13 0.98 2.00
C ASP A 102 -19.04 -0.11 0.92
N ALA A 103 -18.97 0.29 -0.36
CA ALA A 103 -18.88 -0.63 -1.49
C ALA A 103 -17.62 -1.50 -1.49
N SER A 104 -16.57 -1.09 -0.77
CA SER A 104 -15.30 -1.81 -0.61
C SER A 104 -15.28 -2.73 0.61
N GLY A 105 -16.36 -2.75 1.41
CA GLY A 105 -16.47 -3.54 2.63
C GLY A 105 -15.84 -2.87 3.86
N LEU A 106 -15.44 -1.60 3.77
CA LEU A 106 -14.96 -0.81 4.90
C LEU A 106 -16.14 -0.34 5.75
N VAL A 107 -15.95 -0.19 7.05
CA VAL A 107 -16.93 0.43 7.93
C VAL A 107 -17.07 1.91 7.56
N ALA A 108 -18.28 2.33 7.22
CA ALA A 108 -18.56 3.72 6.88
C ALA A 108 -18.50 4.59 8.15
N VAL A 109 -17.64 5.60 8.14
CA VAL A 109 -17.45 6.55 9.25
C VAL A 109 -17.41 7.99 8.72
N ASP A 110 -17.76 8.93 9.59
CA ASP A 110 -17.53 10.36 9.37
C ASP A 110 -16.07 10.75 9.65
N ASP A 111 -15.76 12.06 9.54
CA ASP A 111 -14.40 12.58 9.78
C ASP A 111 -13.97 12.41 11.24
N ASP A 112 -14.91 12.23 12.15
CA ASP A 112 -14.68 11.95 13.56
C ASP A 112 -14.59 10.46 13.90
N CYS A 113 -14.52 9.59 12.90
CA CYS A 113 -14.53 8.13 13.03
C CYS A 113 -15.81 7.55 13.64
N ARG A 114 -16.94 8.30 13.64
CA ARG A 114 -18.23 7.79 14.12
C ARG A 114 -18.88 6.94 13.04
N THR A 115 -19.41 5.81 13.44
CA THR A 115 -20.24 4.99 12.58
C THR A 115 -21.68 5.54 12.55
N ASN A 116 -22.54 4.91 11.78
CA ASN A 116 -23.97 5.20 11.81
C ASN A 116 -24.69 4.73 13.09
N LEU A 117 -24.03 3.96 13.93
CA LEU A 117 -24.60 3.47 15.20
C LEU A 117 -24.19 4.41 16.34
N PRO A 118 -25.16 4.90 17.18
CA PRO A 118 -24.85 5.77 18.29
C PRO A 118 -23.86 5.13 19.28
N GLY A 119 -22.82 5.85 19.68
CA GLY A 119 -21.82 5.38 20.63
C GLY A 119 -20.85 4.34 20.08
N VAL A 120 -20.81 4.16 18.75
CA VAL A 120 -19.91 3.21 18.07
C VAL A 120 -19.00 3.97 17.11
N TRP A 121 -17.70 3.77 17.28
CA TRP A 121 -16.64 4.30 16.41
C TRP A 121 -15.88 3.15 15.74
N ALA A 122 -15.24 3.44 14.62
CA ALA A 122 -14.33 2.50 13.97
C ALA A 122 -13.08 3.25 13.50
N VAL A 123 -11.90 2.60 13.67
CA VAL A 123 -10.59 3.18 13.37
C VAL A 123 -9.66 2.14 12.72
N GLY A 124 -8.57 2.58 12.13
CA GLY A 124 -7.52 1.72 11.58
C GLY A 124 -7.87 1.11 10.22
N ASP A 125 -7.42 -0.13 9.99
CA ASP A 125 -7.49 -0.79 8.68
C ASP A 125 -8.91 -1.13 8.22
N VAL A 126 -9.91 -1.02 9.08
CA VAL A 126 -11.32 -1.31 8.75
C VAL A 126 -12.11 -0.10 8.28
N VAL A 127 -11.50 1.09 8.26
CA VAL A 127 -12.12 2.34 7.80
C VAL A 127 -11.33 2.96 6.65
N ARG A 128 -11.83 4.03 6.10
CA ARG A 128 -11.22 4.83 5.01
C ARG A 128 -9.75 5.19 5.27
N GLY A 129 -9.04 5.52 4.19
CA GLY A 129 -7.66 5.96 4.21
C GLY A 129 -6.65 4.81 4.08
N PRO A 130 -5.36 5.10 4.22
CA PRO A 130 -4.33 4.08 4.07
C PRO A 130 -4.35 3.09 5.24
N MET A 131 -4.12 1.81 4.95
CA MET A 131 -4.02 0.75 5.97
C MET A 131 -2.62 0.76 6.60
N LEU A 132 -2.38 1.76 7.45
CA LEU A 132 -1.10 2.00 8.14
C LEU A 132 -1.31 2.05 9.65
N ALA A 133 -0.42 1.40 10.41
CA ALA A 133 -0.52 1.27 11.86
C ALA A 133 -0.63 2.63 12.55
N HIS A 134 0.27 3.56 12.26
CA HIS A 134 0.28 4.90 12.85
C HIS A 134 -0.97 5.74 12.52
N LYS A 135 -1.60 5.55 11.35
CA LYS A 135 -2.90 6.17 11.06
C LYS A 135 -3.96 5.65 12.03
N GLY A 136 -4.01 4.33 12.25
CA GLY A 136 -4.95 3.72 13.20
C GLY A 136 -4.71 4.16 14.64
N GLU A 137 -3.45 4.35 15.03
CA GLU A 137 -3.07 4.87 16.35
C GLU A 137 -3.57 6.30 16.55
N GLU A 138 -3.32 7.21 15.60
CA GLU A 138 -3.80 8.59 15.64
C GLU A 138 -5.33 8.68 15.67
N GLU A 139 -6.02 7.89 14.87
CA GLU A 139 -7.48 7.80 14.89
C GLU A 139 -7.98 7.30 16.26
N GLY A 140 -7.31 6.29 16.84
CA GLY A 140 -7.66 5.74 18.16
C GLY A 140 -7.52 6.77 19.27
N VAL A 141 -6.41 7.50 19.30
CA VAL A 141 -6.19 8.60 20.25
C VAL A 141 -7.27 9.67 20.09
N ALA A 142 -7.52 10.11 18.86
CA ALA A 142 -8.52 11.13 18.59
C ALA A 142 -9.94 10.70 19.02
N VAL A 143 -10.30 9.43 18.82
CA VAL A 143 -11.59 8.89 19.30
C VAL A 143 -11.66 8.90 20.81
N ALA A 144 -10.61 8.47 21.51
CA ALA A 144 -10.56 8.48 22.96
C ALA A 144 -10.71 9.89 23.54
N GLU A 145 -10.01 10.87 22.96
CA GLU A 145 -10.11 12.29 23.34
C GLU A 145 -11.52 12.86 23.10
N ARG A 146 -12.18 12.50 21.98
CA ARG A 146 -13.57 12.89 21.72
C ARG A 146 -14.54 12.33 22.76
N ILE A 147 -14.37 11.05 23.13
CA ILE A 147 -15.17 10.42 24.20
C ILE A 147 -14.97 11.16 25.52
N ALA A 148 -13.75 11.65 25.79
CA ALA A 148 -13.43 12.47 26.96
C ALA A 148 -13.90 13.94 26.83
N GLY A 149 -14.62 14.33 25.76
CA GLY A 149 -15.15 15.68 25.55
C GLY A 149 -14.13 16.66 24.98
N GLN A 150 -12.97 16.21 24.52
CA GLN A 150 -11.97 17.04 23.85
C GLN A 150 -12.30 17.21 22.36
N LYS A 151 -11.56 18.07 21.66
CA LYS A 151 -11.71 18.36 20.23
C LYS A 151 -10.40 18.05 19.49
N PRO A 152 -10.02 16.78 19.33
CA PRO A 152 -8.82 16.42 18.58
C PRO A 152 -9.00 16.67 17.09
N HIS A 153 -7.87 16.80 16.40
CA HIS A 153 -7.83 16.94 14.95
C HIS A 153 -6.81 15.99 14.36
N VAL A 154 -7.23 15.14 13.43
CA VAL A 154 -6.35 14.26 12.65
C VAL A 154 -6.24 14.84 11.24
N ASN A 155 -5.03 15.17 10.82
CA ASN A 155 -4.78 15.63 9.45
C ASN A 155 -4.39 14.44 8.55
N PHE A 156 -5.35 13.91 7.83
CA PHE A 156 -5.12 12.77 6.92
C PHE A 156 -4.17 13.08 5.74
N ASN A 157 -3.93 14.37 5.43
CA ASN A 157 -2.99 14.76 4.38
C ASN A 157 -1.52 14.67 4.83
N THR A 158 -1.26 14.51 6.11
CA THR A 158 0.08 14.44 6.69
C THR A 158 0.44 13.05 7.25
N ILE A 159 -0.28 12.02 6.84
CA ILE A 159 0.05 10.63 7.20
C ILE A 159 1.29 10.22 6.41
N PRO A 160 2.42 9.88 7.07
CA PRO A 160 3.62 9.47 6.36
C PRO A 160 3.50 8.06 5.80
N TRP A 161 4.09 7.84 4.64
CA TRP A 161 4.25 6.54 4.01
C TRP A 161 5.71 6.11 4.10
N VAL A 162 5.94 4.83 4.31
CA VAL A 162 7.31 4.28 4.42
C VAL A 162 7.39 2.93 3.71
N ILE A 163 8.49 2.74 2.96
CA ILE A 163 8.90 1.44 2.43
C ILE A 163 10.25 1.11 3.07
N TYR A 164 10.26 0.14 3.97
CA TYR A 164 11.43 -0.26 4.78
C TYR A 164 12.41 -1.12 3.97
N THR A 165 12.98 -0.52 2.95
CA THR A 165 14.03 -1.11 2.10
C THR A 165 15.38 -0.49 2.42
N SER A 166 16.43 -0.86 1.68
CA SER A 166 17.73 -0.18 1.72
C SER A 166 18.07 0.26 0.30
N PRO A 167 18.06 1.59 0.01
CA PRO A 167 17.66 2.68 0.91
C PRO A 167 16.19 2.62 1.30
N GLU A 168 15.87 3.21 2.44
CA GLU A 168 14.49 3.45 2.86
C GLU A 168 13.86 4.54 2.00
N ILE A 169 12.56 4.41 1.73
CA ILE A 169 11.79 5.40 0.98
C ILE A 169 10.65 5.87 1.87
N ALA A 170 10.54 7.17 2.06
CA ALA A 170 9.45 7.75 2.84
C ALA A 170 8.92 9.02 2.16
N TRP A 171 7.63 9.27 2.30
CA TRP A 171 7.01 10.49 1.82
C TRP A 171 5.79 10.87 2.65
N VAL A 172 5.35 12.11 2.52
CA VAL A 172 4.14 12.63 3.16
C VAL A 172 3.49 13.66 2.23
N GLY A 173 2.18 13.73 2.26
CA GLY A 173 1.42 14.65 1.41
C GLY A 173 1.34 14.20 -0.05
N LYS A 174 1.11 15.17 -0.94
CA LYS A 174 0.89 14.92 -2.37
C LYS A 174 2.19 14.82 -3.14
N THR A 175 2.20 13.94 -4.12
CA THR A 175 3.30 13.80 -5.07
C THR A 175 3.23 14.89 -6.15
N GLU A 176 4.33 15.09 -6.89
CA GLU A 176 4.39 16.04 -7.99
C GLU A 176 3.35 15.73 -9.08
N GLN A 177 3.18 14.45 -9.42
CA GLN A 177 2.18 14.04 -10.41
C GLN A 177 0.74 14.30 -9.95
N GLN A 178 0.43 14.19 -8.66
CA GLN A 178 -0.88 14.53 -8.11
C GLN A 178 -1.13 16.04 -8.17
N LEU A 179 -0.16 16.85 -7.78
CA LEU A 179 -0.26 18.31 -7.86
C LEU A 179 -0.45 18.79 -9.29
N LYS A 180 0.26 18.20 -10.27
CA LYS A 180 0.08 18.47 -11.70
C LYS A 180 -1.33 18.13 -12.17
N ALA A 181 -1.85 16.98 -11.79
CA ALA A 181 -3.18 16.53 -12.16
C ALA A 181 -4.29 17.44 -11.59
N GLU A 182 -4.06 17.99 -10.40
CA GLU A 182 -4.97 18.94 -9.73
C GLU A 182 -4.80 20.39 -10.20
N GLY A 183 -3.83 20.70 -11.04
CA GLY A 183 -3.53 22.06 -11.51
C GLY A 183 -2.99 22.98 -10.40
N VAL A 184 -2.40 22.43 -9.35
CA VAL A 184 -1.83 23.19 -8.25
C VAL A 184 -0.42 23.66 -8.62
N GLU A 185 -0.16 24.96 -8.49
CA GLU A 185 1.20 25.50 -8.65
C GLU A 185 2.09 25.07 -7.46
N TYR A 186 3.31 24.61 -7.79
CA TYR A 186 4.26 24.19 -6.78
C TYR A 186 5.69 24.48 -7.22
N LYS A 187 6.63 24.43 -6.28
CA LYS A 187 8.07 24.51 -6.54
C LYS A 187 8.75 23.25 -6.05
N VAL A 188 9.71 22.77 -6.82
CA VAL A 188 10.49 21.57 -6.49
C VAL A 188 11.88 21.96 -6.00
N GLY A 189 12.27 21.42 -4.86
CA GLY A 189 13.64 21.43 -4.38
C GLY A 189 14.12 20.00 -4.21
N THR A 190 15.36 19.71 -4.64
CA THR A 190 15.98 18.39 -4.51
C THR A 190 17.31 18.48 -3.80
N PHE A 191 17.59 17.51 -2.96
CA PHE A 191 18.88 17.36 -2.30
C PHE A 191 19.31 15.89 -2.37
N PRO A 192 20.46 15.58 -2.99
CA PRO A 192 20.94 14.20 -3.07
C PRO A 192 21.53 13.74 -1.73
N PHE A 193 21.04 12.63 -1.17
CA PHE A 193 21.60 12.05 0.06
C PHE A 193 23.00 11.44 -0.10
N SER A 194 23.52 11.39 -1.33
CA SER A 194 24.89 10.97 -1.63
C SER A 194 25.91 12.12 -1.53
N ALA A 195 25.47 13.34 -1.21
CA ALA A 195 26.31 14.51 -1.12
C ALA A 195 26.99 14.65 0.26
#